data_c2a09af251e616a351a5746ca1eca9ac
#
_entry.id   c2a09af251e616a351a5746ca1eca9ac
#
_cell.length_a   1.000
_cell.length_b   1.000
_cell.length_c   1.000
_cell.angle_alpha   90.00
_cell.angle_beta   90.00
_cell.angle_gamma   90.00
#
_symmetry.space_group_name_H-M   'P 1'
#
loop_
_entity.id
_entity.type
_entity.pdbx_description
1 polymer ?
#
loop_
_entity_poly.entity_id
_entity_poly.type
_entity_poly.pdbx_seq_one_letter_code
_entity_poly.pdbx_strand_id
1 'polypeptide(L)'
;LQEIIVRIAGMQRQPVPEIKPRAAVIFCADNGVVAEGVTQCGQDVTATVTRNMGKGKSTMCLMAKSLGMDVYPVDIGVAETVDKNGVIDRKIRFGTENIADNPALPRAQAITAIETGIEMAEMCAAKGYRLICGGEMGIGNTTTSAAVAAVLTGEPVRSLTGRGAGLSSAGLQRKMQVIECAIANHAPDISDPIDVISK
;
A
#
# COMPACT_ATOMS: atom_id res chain seq x y z
N LEU A 1 0.17 -18.36 -17.08
CA LEU A 1 1.62 -18.06 -17.12
C LEU A 1 2.10 -17.81 -18.55
N GLN A 2 1.77 -18.67 -19.54
CA GLN A 2 2.18 -18.52 -20.95
C GLN A 2 1.76 -17.16 -21.52
N GLU A 3 0.49 -16.76 -21.35
CA GLU A 3 0.00 -15.47 -21.82
C GLU A 3 0.77 -14.28 -21.24
N ILE A 4 1.11 -14.33 -19.95
CA ILE A 4 1.91 -13.29 -19.29
C ILE A 4 3.30 -13.19 -19.94
N ILE A 5 3.95 -14.33 -20.21
CA ILE A 5 5.26 -14.39 -20.87
C ILE A 5 5.19 -13.76 -22.26
N VAL A 6 4.16 -14.11 -23.06
CA VAL A 6 3.96 -13.54 -24.39
C VAL A 6 3.74 -12.03 -24.34
N ARG A 7 2.96 -11.55 -23.38
CA ARG A 7 2.73 -10.11 -23.20
C ARG A 7 4.02 -9.37 -22.81
N ILE A 8 4.83 -9.93 -21.90
CA ILE A 8 6.13 -9.32 -21.50
C ILE A 8 7.06 -9.30 -22.71
N ALA A 9 7.17 -10.40 -23.46
CA ALA A 9 7.98 -10.46 -24.67
C ALA A 9 7.57 -9.40 -25.70
N GLY A 10 6.25 -9.21 -25.90
CA GLY A 10 5.71 -8.18 -26.77
C GLY A 10 6.05 -6.75 -26.30
N MET A 11 5.90 -6.47 -25.01
CA MET A 11 6.26 -5.16 -24.44
C MET A 11 7.76 -4.87 -24.56
N GLN A 12 8.60 -5.89 -24.35
CA GLN A 12 10.06 -5.74 -24.47
C GLN A 12 10.56 -5.84 -25.92
N ARG A 13 9.69 -6.20 -26.88
CA ARG A 13 10.05 -6.47 -28.29
C ARG A 13 11.16 -7.50 -28.43
N GLN A 14 11.12 -8.53 -27.61
CA GLN A 14 12.11 -9.61 -27.56
C GLN A 14 11.41 -10.96 -27.49
N PRO A 15 11.88 -12.00 -28.22
CA PRO A 15 11.27 -13.32 -28.19
C PRO A 15 11.41 -14.02 -26.85
N VAL A 16 12.46 -13.70 -26.07
CA VAL A 16 12.70 -14.22 -24.72
C VAL A 16 12.66 -13.03 -23.74
N PRO A 17 11.67 -12.99 -22.83
CA PRO A 17 11.56 -11.91 -21.87
C PRO A 17 12.72 -11.89 -20.89
N GLU A 18 13.24 -10.71 -20.61
CA GLU A 18 14.25 -10.49 -19.59
C GLU A 18 13.62 -9.81 -18.37
N ILE A 19 13.69 -10.46 -17.22
CA ILE A 19 13.09 -9.98 -15.97
C ILE A 19 14.12 -9.64 -14.89
N LYS A 20 15.39 -9.54 -15.25
CA LYS A 20 16.48 -9.13 -14.36
C LYS A 20 17.17 -7.88 -14.90
N PRO A 21 17.67 -6.98 -14.05
CA PRO A 21 17.52 -6.98 -12.56
C PRO A 21 16.08 -6.66 -12.12
N ARG A 22 15.77 -6.98 -10.85
CA ARG A 22 14.41 -6.85 -10.26
C ARG A 22 14.45 -5.96 -9.04
N ALA A 23 13.37 -5.21 -8.81
CA ALA A 23 13.17 -4.40 -7.62
C ALA A 23 11.79 -4.62 -7.02
N ALA A 24 11.69 -4.45 -5.71
CA ALA A 24 10.44 -4.29 -4.99
C ALA A 24 10.43 -2.90 -4.33
N VAL A 25 9.41 -2.10 -4.61
CA VAL A 25 9.18 -0.80 -3.96
C VAL A 25 8.04 -0.98 -2.98
N ILE A 26 8.31 -0.77 -1.69
CA ILE A 26 7.34 -1.00 -0.61
C ILE A 26 7.00 0.34 0.04
N PHE A 27 5.80 0.84 -0.21
CA PHE A 27 5.31 2.07 0.41
C PHE A 27 4.83 1.81 1.83
N CYS A 28 5.37 2.55 2.79
CA CYS A 28 5.09 2.39 4.22
C CYS A 28 4.32 3.59 4.74
N ALA A 29 3.11 3.35 5.28
CA ALA A 29 2.26 4.38 5.84
C ALA A 29 1.31 3.80 6.88
N ASP A 30 0.92 4.59 7.85
CA ASP A 30 -0.09 4.23 8.84
C ASP A 30 -1.48 4.70 8.43
N ASN A 31 -2.48 3.94 8.85
CA ASN A 31 -3.89 4.20 8.58
C ASN A 31 -4.60 4.57 9.89
N GLY A 32 -5.19 5.77 9.96
CA GLY A 32 -5.89 6.26 11.14
C GLY A 32 -7.07 5.40 11.58
N VAL A 33 -7.66 4.65 10.67
CA VAL A 33 -8.77 3.72 10.93
C VAL A 33 -8.43 2.61 11.96
N VAL A 34 -7.17 2.44 12.30
CA VAL A 34 -6.72 1.54 13.39
C VAL A 34 -7.39 1.89 14.71
N ALA A 35 -7.71 3.16 14.94
CA ALA A 35 -8.42 3.63 16.14
C ALA A 35 -9.78 2.93 16.34
N GLU A 36 -10.41 2.43 15.27
CA GLU A 36 -11.69 1.72 15.31
C GLU A 36 -11.57 0.25 15.79
N GLY A 37 -10.38 -0.22 16.14
CA GLY A 37 -10.19 -1.62 16.57
C GLY A 37 -10.45 -2.63 15.45
N VAL A 38 -10.13 -2.29 14.21
CA VAL A 38 -10.29 -3.12 13.01
C VAL A 38 -9.05 -3.96 12.72
N THR A 39 -8.09 -3.97 13.61
CA THR A 39 -6.83 -4.73 13.51
C THR A 39 -6.48 -5.37 14.86
N GLN A 40 -5.59 -6.37 14.85
CA GLN A 40 -5.05 -6.98 16.07
C GLN A 40 -3.77 -6.29 16.58
N CYS A 41 -3.12 -5.48 15.74
CA CYS A 41 -1.86 -4.80 16.06
C CYS A 41 -2.05 -3.29 16.02
N GLY A 42 -1.23 -2.57 16.78
CA GLY A 42 -1.15 -1.12 16.75
C GLY A 42 -0.26 -0.60 15.62
N GLN A 43 -0.26 0.71 15.43
CA GLN A 43 0.54 1.40 14.40
C GLN A 43 2.05 1.29 14.63
N ASP A 44 2.51 1.07 15.86
CA ASP A 44 3.92 0.83 16.22
C ASP A 44 4.57 -0.29 15.41
N VAL A 45 3.77 -1.28 14.97
CA VAL A 45 4.23 -2.37 14.11
C VAL A 45 4.66 -1.86 12.74
N THR A 46 3.96 -0.88 12.14
CA THR A 46 4.33 -0.28 10.85
C THR A 46 5.73 0.31 10.91
N ALA A 47 6.01 1.15 11.91
CA ALA A 47 7.32 1.77 12.09
C ALA A 47 8.42 0.73 12.30
N THR A 48 8.15 -0.28 13.13
CA THR A 48 9.10 -1.37 13.42
C THR A 48 9.44 -2.17 12.17
N VAL A 49 8.44 -2.54 11.37
CA VAL A 49 8.66 -3.31 10.13
C VAL A 49 9.39 -2.44 9.09
N THR A 50 9.04 -1.17 8.97
CA THR A 50 9.72 -0.22 8.06
C THR A 50 11.21 -0.10 8.39
N ARG A 51 11.56 0.08 9.66
CA ARG A 51 12.96 0.11 10.14
C ARG A 51 13.68 -1.21 9.84
N ASN A 52 13.00 -2.35 10.02
CA ASN A 52 13.56 -3.67 9.73
C ASN A 52 13.77 -3.89 8.23
N MET A 53 12.89 -3.37 7.36
CA MET A 53 13.11 -3.38 5.91
C MET A 53 14.34 -2.56 5.53
N GLY A 54 14.50 -1.35 6.06
CA GLY A 54 15.70 -0.54 5.83
C GLY A 54 17.00 -1.23 6.21
N LYS A 55 16.96 -2.06 7.27
CA LYS A 55 18.10 -2.88 7.73
C LYS A 55 18.25 -4.22 6.97
N GLY A 56 17.40 -4.51 6.00
CA GLY A 56 17.40 -5.78 5.27
C GLY A 56 16.99 -7.01 6.10
N LYS A 57 16.29 -6.82 7.23
CA LYS A 57 15.97 -7.86 8.22
C LYS A 57 14.51 -8.33 8.18
N SER A 58 13.65 -7.71 7.37
CA SER A 58 12.26 -8.16 7.25
C SER A 58 12.14 -9.46 6.46
N THR A 59 11.05 -10.19 6.66
CA THR A 59 10.74 -11.40 5.88
C THR A 59 10.76 -11.09 4.38
N MET A 60 10.19 -9.95 3.96
CA MET A 60 10.23 -9.50 2.57
C MET A 60 11.67 -9.38 2.05
N CYS A 61 12.57 -8.76 2.82
CA CYS A 61 13.97 -8.61 2.41
C CYS A 61 14.69 -9.96 2.29
N LEU A 62 14.44 -10.89 3.21
CA LEU A 62 15.04 -12.22 3.17
C LEU A 62 14.55 -13.02 1.96
N MET A 63 13.26 -12.97 1.65
CA MET A 63 12.69 -13.61 0.47
C MET A 63 13.20 -12.96 -0.82
N ALA A 64 13.23 -11.63 -0.90
CA ALA A 64 13.74 -10.89 -2.05
C ALA A 64 15.20 -11.23 -2.34
N LYS A 65 16.02 -11.33 -1.30
CA LYS A 65 17.43 -11.72 -1.43
C LYS A 65 17.61 -13.09 -2.09
N SER A 66 16.77 -14.07 -1.76
CA SER A 66 16.82 -15.40 -2.38
C SER A 66 16.47 -15.38 -3.87
N LEU A 67 15.74 -14.36 -4.31
CA LEU A 67 15.34 -14.14 -5.70
C LEU A 67 16.26 -13.18 -6.46
N GLY A 68 17.30 -12.64 -5.84
CA GLY A 68 18.16 -11.62 -6.41
C GLY A 68 17.37 -10.34 -6.75
N MET A 69 16.54 -9.88 -5.83
CA MET A 69 15.69 -8.72 -5.96
C MET A 69 16.08 -7.66 -4.92
N ASP A 70 16.25 -6.42 -5.36
CA ASP A 70 16.48 -5.29 -4.46
C ASP A 70 15.17 -4.80 -3.85
N VAL A 71 15.21 -4.36 -2.58
CA VAL A 71 14.03 -3.87 -1.85
C VAL A 71 14.23 -2.40 -1.49
N TYR A 72 13.27 -1.57 -1.87
CA TYR A 72 13.23 -0.13 -1.61
C TYR A 72 12.04 0.18 -0.70
N PRO A 73 12.20 0.19 0.63
CA PRO A 73 11.16 0.71 1.52
C PRO A 73 11.09 2.23 1.39
N VAL A 74 9.89 2.76 1.21
CA VAL A 74 9.61 4.19 1.06
C VAL A 74 8.70 4.60 2.21
N ASP A 75 9.18 5.46 3.11
CA ASP A 75 8.33 6.08 4.11
C ASP A 75 7.54 7.20 3.45
N ILE A 76 6.26 6.94 3.17
CA ILE A 76 5.32 7.90 2.58
C ILE A 76 4.34 8.45 3.62
N GLY A 77 4.25 7.82 4.78
CA GLY A 77 3.30 8.25 5.81
C GLY A 77 3.29 7.42 7.08
N VAL A 78 4.43 6.92 7.55
CA VAL A 78 4.53 6.25 8.85
C VAL A 78 4.24 7.25 9.96
N ALA A 79 3.44 6.90 10.96
CA ALA A 79 3.01 7.79 12.05
C ALA A 79 4.15 8.15 13.02
N GLU A 80 5.27 7.42 12.99
CA GLU A 80 6.48 7.72 13.73
C GLU A 80 7.59 8.26 12.82
N THR A 81 8.60 8.88 13.41
CA THR A 81 9.85 9.17 12.71
C THR A 81 10.62 7.89 12.50
N VAL A 82 10.97 7.61 11.25
CA VAL A 82 11.77 6.44 10.86
C VAL A 82 13.17 6.89 10.45
N ASP A 83 14.19 6.13 10.89
CA ASP A 83 15.58 6.36 10.45
C ASP A 83 15.70 6.21 8.94
N LYS A 84 16.42 7.13 8.30
CA LYS A 84 16.67 7.11 6.85
C LYS A 84 17.66 6.02 6.40
N ASN A 85 18.17 5.20 7.31
CA ASN A 85 19.11 4.11 7.00
C ASN A 85 18.43 3.01 6.19
N GLY A 86 18.61 3.04 4.87
CA GLY A 86 18.01 2.09 3.94
C GLY A 86 16.52 2.29 3.67
N VAL A 87 15.93 3.37 4.19
CA VAL A 87 14.54 3.79 3.91
C VAL A 87 14.57 5.09 3.11
N ILE A 88 13.83 5.13 2.01
CA ILE A 88 13.65 6.35 1.21
C ILE A 88 12.61 7.23 1.92
N ASP A 89 13.01 8.44 2.28
CA ASP A 89 12.13 9.40 2.93
C ASP A 89 11.33 10.18 1.87
N ARG A 90 10.03 9.95 1.84
CA ARG A 90 9.03 10.65 1.05
C ARG A 90 7.78 10.92 1.89
N LYS A 91 7.98 11.12 3.20
CA LYS A 91 6.89 11.34 4.14
C LYS A 91 6.06 12.57 3.78
N ILE A 92 4.78 12.35 3.50
CA ILE A 92 3.79 13.38 3.20
C ILE A 92 3.14 13.87 4.49
N ARG A 93 2.84 12.92 5.39
CA ARG A 93 2.23 13.19 6.70
C ARG A 93 2.52 12.03 7.67
N PHE A 94 2.16 12.19 8.93
CA PHE A 94 2.27 11.17 9.97
C PHE A 94 0.97 10.36 10.08
N GLY A 95 0.80 9.37 9.19
CA GLY A 95 -0.43 8.57 9.08
C GLY A 95 -1.60 9.31 8.41
N THR A 96 -2.63 8.58 8.01
CA THR A 96 -3.89 9.19 7.55
C THR A 96 -4.79 9.57 8.71
N GLU A 97 -5.83 10.38 8.47
CA GLU A 97 -6.94 10.51 9.40
C GLU A 97 -7.72 9.19 9.50
N ASN A 98 -8.55 9.10 10.56
CA ASN A 98 -9.51 8.01 10.70
C ASN A 98 -10.66 8.20 9.72
N ILE A 99 -10.82 7.32 8.75
CA ILE A 99 -11.88 7.39 7.73
C ILE A 99 -13.29 7.24 8.31
N ALA A 100 -13.44 6.77 9.55
CA ALA A 100 -14.74 6.76 10.21
C ALA A 100 -15.26 8.17 10.49
N ASP A 101 -14.36 9.12 10.75
CA ASP A 101 -14.68 10.49 11.18
C ASP A 101 -14.37 11.54 10.11
N ASN A 102 -13.23 11.41 9.43
CA ASN A 102 -12.69 12.40 8.51
C ASN A 102 -12.21 11.76 7.19
N PRO A 103 -12.15 12.50 6.08
CA PRO A 103 -11.42 12.06 4.90
C PRO A 103 -9.98 11.64 5.24
N ALA A 104 -9.48 10.57 4.61
CA ALA A 104 -8.16 10.02 4.92
C ALA A 104 -7.04 11.06 4.84
N LEU A 105 -7.08 11.88 3.80
CA LEU A 105 -6.08 12.94 3.56
C LEU A 105 -6.59 13.99 2.57
N PRO A 106 -6.05 15.21 2.59
CA PRO A 106 -6.35 16.22 1.59
C PRO A 106 -6.01 15.75 0.17
N ARG A 107 -6.84 16.10 -0.83
CA ARG A 107 -6.63 15.75 -2.23
C ARG A 107 -5.22 16.07 -2.74
N ALA A 108 -4.65 17.21 -2.35
CA ALA A 108 -3.29 17.59 -2.75
C ALA A 108 -2.25 16.57 -2.24
N GLN A 109 -2.43 16.02 -1.05
CA GLN A 109 -1.55 14.98 -0.50
C GLN A 109 -1.74 13.64 -1.21
N ALA A 110 -2.96 13.29 -1.66
CA ALA A 110 -3.20 12.12 -2.49
C ALA A 110 -2.46 12.24 -3.83
N ILE A 111 -2.49 13.41 -4.45
CA ILE A 111 -1.73 13.69 -5.69
C ILE A 111 -0.23 13.54 -5.44
N THR A 112 0.31 14.13 -4.37
CA THR A 112 1.73 13.99 -4.02
C THR A 112 2.12 12.52 -3.79
N ALA A 113 1.22 11.71 -3.21
CA ALA A 113 1.47 10.27 -3.03
C ALA A 113 1.58 9.53 -4.39
N ILE A 114 0.71 9.87 -5.34
CA ILE A 114 0.75 9.32 -6.71
C ILE A 114 2.06 9.74 -7.41
N GLU A 115 2.42 11.02 -7.33
CA GLU A 115 3.66 11.57 -7.90
C GLU A 115 4.90 10.87 -7.31
N THR A 116 4.89 10.58 -6.02
CA THR A 116 5.95 9.77 -5.39
C THR A 116 6.03 8.38 -6.00
N GLY A 117 4.90 7.76 -6.31
CA GLY A 117 4.86 6.46 -7.01
C GLY A 117 5.50 6.53 -8.39
N ILE A 118 5.21 7.59 -9.15
CA ILE A 118 5.82 7.85 -10.47
C ILE A 118 7.33 8.03 -10.32
N GLU A 119 7.78 8.86 -9.38
CA GLU A 119 9.21 9.09 -9.11
C GLU A 119 9.95 7.76 -8.80
N MET A 120 9.34 6.90 -8.00
CA MET A 120 9.95 5.60 -7.68
C MET A 120 10.03 4.68 -8.90
N ALA A 121 9.04 4.70 -9.78
CA ALA A 121 9.08 3.95 -11.03
C ALA A 121 10.17 4.47 -11.97
N GLU A 122 10.31 5.79 -12.11
CA GLU A 122 11.37 6.44 -12.90
C GLU A 122 12.77 6.13 -12.34
N MET A 123 12.93 6.19 -11.01
CA MET A 123 14.17 5.78 -10.35
C MET A 123 14.54 4.33 -10.69
N CYS A 124 13.59 3.43 -10.63
CA CYS A 124 13.82 2.02 -10.98
C CYS A 124 14.17 1.86 -12.46
N ALA A 125 13.48 2.57 -13.35
CA ALA A 125 13.78 2.55 -14.78
C ALA A 125 15.19 3.07 -15.07
N ALA A 126 15.59 4.20 -14.47
CA ALA A 126 16.93 4.78 -14.61
C ALA A 126 18.04 3.84 -14.10
N LYS A 127 17.76 3.02 -13.09
CA LYS A 127 18.66 1.97 -12.59
C LYS A 127 18.67 0.70 -13.46
N GLY A 128 17.87 0.63 -14.51
CA GLY A 128 17.81 -0.48 -15.45
C GLY A 128 17.02 -1.69 -14.98
N TYR A 129 16.19 -1.57 -13.94
CA TYR A 129 15.33 -2.67 -13.52
C TYR A 129 14.34 -3.06 -14.62
N ARG A 130 14.20 -4.37 -14.84
CA ARG A 130 13.31 -4.95 -15.86
C ARG A 130 11.98 -5.42 -15.29
N LEU A 131 11.93 -5.66 -14.00
CA LEU A 131 10.72 -6.04 -13.27
C LEU A 131 10.65 -5.24 -11.96
N ILE A 132 9.54 -4.57 -11.74
CA ILE A 132 9.25 -3.84 -10.52
C ILE A 132 8.01 -4.46 -9.88
N CYS A 133 8.12 -4.83 -8.61
CA CYS A 133 7.00 -5.26 -7.78
C CYS A 133 6.60 -4.10 -6.88
N GLY A 134 5.36 -3.64 -6.98
CA GLY A 134 4.77 -2.73 -6.00
C GLY A 134 4.32 -3.51 -4.76
N GLY A 135 4.51 -2.92 -3.60
CA GLY A 135 4.03 -3.44 -2.33
C GLY A 135 3.72 -2.32 -1.35
N GLU A 136 3.06 -2.67 -0.27
CA GLU A 136 2.75 -1.73 0.78
C GLU A 136 2.96 -2.36 2.17
N MET A 137 3.18 -1.52 3.17
CA MET A 137 3.22 -1.89 4.59
C MET A 137 2.51 -0.82 5.40
N GLY A 138 1.43 -1.19 6.06
CA GLY A 138 0.69 -0.29 6.94
C GLY A 138 -0.39 -1.02 7.72
N ILE A 139 -0.34 -0.97 9.04
CA ILE A 139 -1.40 -1.58 9.85
C ILE A 139 -2.72 -0.86 9.55
N GLY A 140 -3.80 -1.62 9.30
CA GLY A 140 -5.08 -1.09 8.85
C GLY A 140 -5.29 -1.08 7.33
N ASN A 141 -4.25 -1.31 6.52
CA ASN A 141 -4.25 -1.29 5.06
C ASN A 141 -5.40 -2.08 4.41
N THR A 142 -5.70 -3.27 4.91
CA THR A 142 -6.78 -4.09 4.37
C THR A 142 -8.19 -3.53 4.62
N THR A 143 -8.33 -2.59 5.55
CA THR A 143 -9.60 -1.87 5.79
C THR A 143 -9.77 -0.79 4.73
N THR A 144 -8.77 0.05 4.54
CA THR A 144 -8.80 1.13 3.54
C THR A 144 -8.84 0.58 2.12
N SER A 145 -8.08 -0.49 1.83
CA SER A 145 -8.14 -1.16 0.52
C SER A 145 -9.53 -1.73 0.21
N ALA A 146 -10.20 -2.33 1.21
CA ALA A 146 -11.56 -2.85 1.02
C ALA A 146 -12.57 -1.70 0.79
N ALA A 147 -12.42 -0.56 1.48
CA ALA A 147 -13.25 0.62 1.27
C ALA A 147 -13.12 1.17 -0.16
N VAL A 148 -11.88 1.41 -0.60
CA VAL A 148 -11.60 1.87 -1.98
C VAL A 148 -12.13 0.89 -3.01
N ALA A 149 -11.89 -0.41 -2.83
CA ALA A 149 -12.37 -1.44 -3.75
C ALA A 149 -13.91 -1.47 -3.82
N ALA A 150 -14.61 -1.37 -2.67
CA ALA A 150 -16.06 -1.36 -2.64
C ALA A 150 -16.66 -0.18 -3.43
N VAL A 151 -16.07 1.02 -3.29
CA VAL A 151 -16.51 2.21 -4.03
C VAL A 151 -16.24 2.06 -5.53
N LEU A 152 -15.03 1.67 -5.92
CA LEU A 152 -14.63 1.62 -7.32
C LEU A 152 -15.30 0.48 -8.11
N THR A 153 -15.61 -0.64 -7.46
CA THR A 153 -16.22 -1.80 -8.13
C THR A 153 -17.75 -1.87 -7.97
N GLY A 154 -18.30 -1.16 -6.98
CA GLY A 154 -19.72 -1.28 -6.61
C GLY A 154 -20.07 -2.60 -5.91
N GLU A 155 -19.07 -3.43 -5.59
CA GLU A 155 -19.28 -4.70 -4.91
C GLU A 155 -19.60 -4.47 -3.42
N PRO A 156 -20.44 -5.33 -2.81
CA PRO A 156 -20.76 -5.22 -1.40
C PRO A 156 -19.51 -5.29 -0.52
N VAL A 157 -19.40 -4.44 0.49
CA VAL A 157 -18.27 -4.40 1.44
C VAL A 157 -17.94 -5.78 2.01
N ARG A 158 -18.97 -6.56 2.33
CA ARG A 158 -18.80 -7.94 2.88
C ARG A 158 -18.07 -8.90 1.94
N SER A 159 -18.17 -8.67 0.62
CA SER A 159 -17.52 -9.53 -0.38
C SER A 159 -16.02 -9.24 -0.50
N LEU A 160 -15.63 -8.01 -0.17
CA LEU A 160 -14.27 -7.49 -0.32
C LEU A 160 -13.50 -7.44 1.00
N THR A 161 -14.19 -7.58 2.15
CA THR A 161 -13.57 -7.42 3.46
C THR A 161 -13.12 -8.77 4.04
N GLY A 162 -11.82 -8.92 4.19
CA GLY A 162 -11.20 -10.08 4.83
C GLY A 162 -10.80 -9.83 6.29
N ARG A 163 -10.40 -10.92 6.98
CA ARG A 163 -9.94 -10.89 8.38
C ARG A 163 -8.58 -10.20 8.58
N GLY A 164 -7.90 -9.81 7.50
CA GLY A 164 -6.54 -9.27 7.58
C GLY A 164 -5.60 -10.22 8.33
N ALA A 165 -4.92 -9.72 9.35
CA ALA A 165 -3.98 -10.50 10.16
C ALA A 165 -4.66 -11.46 11.17
N GLY A 166 -5.93 -11.84 10.95
CA GLY A 166 -6.60 -12.85 11.75
C GLY A 166 -7.66 -12.35 12.74
N LEU A 167 -8.38 -11.28 12.39
CA LEU A 167 -9.50 -10.78 13.19
C LEU A 167 -10.51 -11.88 13.55
N SER A 168 -11.07 -11.79 14.77
CA SER A 168 -12.23 -12.59 15.19
C SER A 168 -13.46 -12.30 14.32
N SER A 169 -14.50 -13.11 14.42
CA SER A 169 -15.75 -12.85 13.71
C SER A 169 -16.39 -11.51 14.12
N ALA A 170 -16.34 -11.16 15.41
CA ALA A 170 -16.80 -9.86 15.89
C ALA A 170 -15.95 -8.69 15.34
N GLY A 171 -14.63 -8.87 15.29
CA GLY A 171 -13.72 -7.87 14.69
C GLY A 171 -13.97 -7.68 13.19
N LEU A 172 -14.24 -8.77 12.45
CA LEU A 172 -14.61 -8.69 11.04
C LEU A 172 -15.93 -7.93 10.82
N GLN A 173 -16.94 -8.19 11.66
CA GLN A 173 -18.20 -7.45 11.61
C GLN A 173 -17.99 -5.96 11.85
N ARG A 174 -17.22 -5.61 12.89
CA ARG A 174 -16.85 -4.21 13.17
C ARG A 174 -16.15 -3.57 11.98
N LYS A 175 -15.17 -4.26 11.40
CA LYS A 175 -14.44 -3.76 10.23
C LYS A 175 -15.37 -3.46 9.06
N MET A 176 -16.32 -4.33 8.75
CA MET A 176 -17.31 -4.07 7.70
C MET A 176 -18.19 -2.85 8.01
N GLN A 177 -18.67 -2.73 9.25
CA GLN A 177 -19.48 -1.59 9.68
C GLN A 177 -18.71 -0.27 9.55
N VAL A 178 -17.44 -0.25 9.97
CA VAL A 178 -16.58 0.94 9.84
C VAL A 178 -16.42 1.36 8.39
N ILE A 179 -16.19 0.40 7.47
CA ILE A 179 -16.10 0.68 6.05
C ILE A 179 -17.42 1.23 5.48
N GLU A 180 -18.54 0.59 5.81
CA GLU A 180 -19.87 1.03 5.35
C GLU A 180 -20.19 2.45 5.84
N CYS A 181 -19.90 2.75 7.12
CA CYS A 181 -20.07 4.09 7.67
C CYS A 181 -19.16 5.12 6.99
N ALA A 182 -17.89 4.79 6.78
CA ALA A 182 -16.94 5.70 6.12
C ALA A 182 -17.40 6.06 4.69
N ILE A 183 -17.82 5.08 3.90
CA ILE A 183 -18.34 5.29 2.55
C ILE A 183 -19.58 6.17 2.57
N ALA A 184 -20.52 5.92 3.51
CA ALA A 184 -21.74 6.69 3.64
C ALA A 184 -21.49 8.15 4.06
N ASN A 185 -20.57 8.35 5.03
CA ASN A 185 -20.26 9.68 5.58
C ASN A 185 -19.54 10.58 4.57
N HIS A 186 -18.61 10.03 3.79
CA HIS A 186 -17.78 10.83 2.88
C HIS A 186 -18.28 10.85 1.45
N ALA A 187 -19.21 9.95 1.07
CA ALA A 187 -19.82 9.86 -0.24
C ALA A 187 -18.80 10.14 -1.39
N PRO A 188 -17.75 9.29 -1.52
CA PRO A 188 -16.72 9.53 -2.53
C PRO A 188 -17.29 9.46 -3.94
N ASP A 189 -16.80 10.35 -4.82
CA ASP A 189 -17.20 10.38 -6.22
C ASP A 189 -16.50 9.27 -7.00
N ILE A 190 -17.23 8.23 -7.38
CA ILE A 190 -16.73 7.10 -8.16
C ILE A 190 -16.14 7.52 -9.53
N SER A 191 -16.55 8.65 -10.08
CA SER A 191 -16.03 9.17 -11.34
C SER A 191 -14.66 9.87 -11.18
N ASP A 192 -14.25 10.16 -9.94
CA ASP A 192 -12.96 10.76 -9.61
C ASP A 192 -12.15 9.83 -8.69
N PRO A 193 -11.27 8.98 -9.25
CA PRO A 193 -10.45 8.07 -8.45
C PRO A 193 -9.58 8.76 -7.38
N ILE A 194 -9.19 10.02 -7.60
CA ILE A 194 -8.42 10.78 -6.61
C ILE A 194 -9.30 11.18 -5.43
N ASP A 195 -10.57 11.51 -5.68
CA ASP A 195 -11.53 11.75 -4.59
C ASP A 195 -11.74 10.47 -3.76
N VAL A 196 -11.88 9.32 -4.41
CA VAL A 196 -12.04 8.02 -3.73
C VAL A 196 -10.86 7.68 -2.83
N ILE A 197 -9.61 7.89 -3.28
CA ILE A 197 -8.43 7.56 -2.47
C ILE A 197 -8.09 8.63 -1.43
N SER A 198 -8.69 9.82 -1.51
CA SER A 198 -8.48 10.89 -0.52
C SER A 198 -9.51 10.84 0.61
N LYS A 199 -10.65 10.19 0.41
CA LYS A 199 -11.74 10.06 1.38
C LYS A 199 -11.73 8.72 2.08
#